data_f70f55a9d21ff7822230de767474471b
#
_entry.id   f70f55a9d21ff7822230de767474471b
#
_cell.length_a   1.000
_cell.length_b   1.000
_cell.length_c   1.000
_cell.angle_alpha   90.00
_cell.angle_beta   90.00
_cell.angle_gamma   90.00
#
_symmetry.space_group_name_H-M   'P 1'
#
loop_
_entity.id
_entity.type
_entity.pdbx_description
1 polymer ?
#
loop_
_entity_poly.entity_id
_entity_poly.type
_entity_poly.pdbx_seq_one_letter_code
_entity_poly.pdbx_strand_id
1 'polypeptide(L)'
;MDYKNSGVDIEAGYKSVELMKEYVKGTMRPEVLGGLGGFSGAFSLKAIKDMEDPVLLSGTDGCGTKVKLAIIMDKHDTIGIDAVAMCVNDVACAGGEPLFFLDYIACGKNYPEKIAMIVKGVAEGCKMSECALIGGETAEHPGLMPEEDYDLAGFSVGVIDRKDMITGQDIKDGDTLVAIASSGVHSNGFSLVRKVFEKELTKEGLSTYYDELGKTLGEALLEPTRIYVKALKSVKKAGVKIKGCSHITGGGFYENIPRMLPDGIRAEVKKDSYELPAIFKMLARKGNIEEQMMYNTFNMGVGMVLAVDPADADKTIAAINEAGEKAFVIGKAVAGEKGVTVC
;
A
#
# COMPACT_ATOMS: atom_id res chain seq x y z
N MET A 1 -17.07 -39.23 -11.18
CA MET A 1 -16.19 -38.27 -10.47
C MET A 1 -16.13 -37.03 -11.36
N ASP A 2 -16.47 -35.88 -10.83
CA ASP A 2 -16.43 -34.60 -11.58
C ASP A 2 -15.63 -33.56 -10.73
N TYR A 3 -15.32 -32.42 -11.31
CA TYR A 3 -14.56 -31.36 -10.65
C TYR A 3 -15.24 -30.83 -9.37
N LYS A 4 -16.57 -30.79 -9.35
CA LYS A 4 -17.36 -30.37 -8.19
C LYS A 4 -17.17 -31.30 -7.00
N ASN A 5 -17.10 -32.60 -7.27
CA ASN A 5 -16.84 -33.64 -6.23
C ASN A 5 -15.38 -33.61 -5.74
N SER A 6 -14.47 -32.91 -6.42
CA SER A 6 -13.08 -32.69 -5.98
C SER A 6 -12.90 -31.36 -5.25
N GLY A 7 -13.97 -30.58 -5.06
CA GLY A 7 -13.96 -29.34 -4.27
C GLY A 7 -13.79 -28.06 -5.09
N VAL A 8 -13.81 -28.12 -6.44
CA VAL A 8 -13.74 -26.95 -7.32
C VAL A 8 -15.09 -26.69 -7.98
N ASP A 9 -15.66 -25.50 -7.78
CA ASP A 9 -16.96 -25.10 -8.35
C ASP A 9 -16.80 -24.12 -9.53
N ILE A 10 -16.81 -24.66 -10.76
CA ILE A 10 -16.65 -23.88 -12.00
C ILE A 10 -17.77 -22.84 -12.15
N GLU A 11 -19.01 -23.16 -11.76
CA GLU A 11 -20.15 -22.23 -11.86
C GLU A 11 -19.97 -21.05 -10.89
N ALA A 12 -19.43 -21.29 -9.70
CA ALA A 12 -19.07 -20.22 -8.78
C ALA A 12 -18.00 -19.31 -9.40
N GLY A 13 -17.02 -19.88 -10.10
CA GLY A 13 -16.00 -19.11 -10.82
C GLY A 13 -16.63 -18.18 -11.88
N TYR A 14 -17.52 -18.69 -12.73
CA TYR A 14 -18.23 -17.87 -13.74
C TYR A 14 -19.07 -16.77 -13.11
N LYS A 15 -19.76 -17.07 -12.01
CA LYS A 15 -20.55 -16.08 -11.28
C LYS A 15 -19.66 -14.99 -10.67
N SER A 16 -18.52 -15.34 -10.10
CA SER A 16 -17.55 -14.35 -9.58
C SER A 16 -17.13 -13.38 -10.67
N VAL A 17 -16.73 -13.90 -11.84
CA VAL A 17 -16.33 -13.08 -13.00
C VAL A 17 -17.47 -12.15 -13.45
N GLU A 18 -18.70 -12.63 -13.47
CA GLU A 18 -19.86 -11.79 -13.84
C GLU A 18 -20.08 -10.65 -12.86
N LEU A 19 -20.01 -10.92 -11.55
CA LEU A 19 -20.21 -9.91 -10.49
C LEU A 19 -19.10 -8.84 -10.47
N MET A 20 -17.86 -9.17 -10.86
CA MET A 20 -16.76 -8.22 -10.82
C MET A 20 -16.61 -7.35 -12.07
N LYS A 21 -17.25 -7.71 -13.19
CA LYS A 21 -17.09 -7.02 -14.50
C LYS A 21 -17.21 -5.50 -14.42
N GLU A 22 -18.24 -4.99 -13.76
CA GLU A 22 -18.48 -3.54 -13.69
C GLU A 22 -17.41 -2.83 -12.85
N TYR A 23 -16.88 -3.47 -11.80
CA TYR A 23 -15.81 -2.90 -11.00
C TYR A 23 -14.53 -2.75 -11.84
N VAL A 24 -14.15 -3.83 -12.54
CA VAL A 24 -12.96 -3.87 -13.40
C VAL A 24 -13.09 -2.88 -14.56
N LYS A 25 -14.25 -2.82 -15.21
CA LYS A 25 -14.54 -1.86 -16.28
C LYS A 25 -14.31 -0.42 -15.85
N GLY A 26 -14.61 -0.09 -14.58
CA GLY A 26 -14.39 1.24 -14.02
C GLY A 26 -12.91 1.65 -13.89
N THR A 27 -11.96 0.73 -14.07
CA THR A 27 -10.51 0.99 -14.02
C THR A 27 -9.88 1.15 -15.42
N MET A 28 -10.64 0.91 -16.48
CA MET A 28 -10.09 0.87 -17.84
C MET A 28 -9.53 2.22 -18.27
N ARG A 29 -8.38 2.17 -18.90
CA ARG A 29 -7.68 3.31 -19.52
C ARG A 29 -7.70 3.13 -21.06
N PRO A 30 -7.53 4.24 -21.82
CA PRO A 30 -7.48 4.17 -23.29
C PRO A 30 -6.38 3.26 -23.86
N GLU A 31 -5.32 3.03 -23.06
CA GLU A 31 -4.18 2.21 -23.44
C GLU A 31 -4.46 0.70 -23.30
N VAL A 32 -5.52 0.30 -22.58
CA VAL A 32 -5.87 -1.12 -22.42
C VAL A 32 -6.42 -1.65 -23.73
N LEU A 33 -5.84 -2.74 -24.22
CA LEU A 33 -6.25 -3.41 -25.45
C LEU A 33 -6.99 -4.72 -25.11
N GLY A 34 -8.26 -4.81 -25.51
CA GLY A 34 -9.10 -5.97 -25.20
C GLY A 34 -9.92 -5.80 -23.92
N GLY A 35 -10.38 -6.90 -23.35
CA GLY A 35 -11.22 -6.94 -22.15
C GLY A 35 -10.92 -8.17 -21.30
N LEU A 36 -11.67 -8.34 -20.19
CA LEU A 36 -11.60 -9.53 -19.35
C LEU A 36 -11.94 -10.80 -20.12
N GLY A 37 -11.22 -11.89 -19.82
CA GLY A 37 -11.47 -13.22 -20.37
C GLY A 37 -10.49 -13.67 -21.47
N GLY A 38 -9.48 -12.85 -21.79
CA GLY A 38 -8.34 -13.27 -22.62
C GLY A 38 -7.28 -14.02 -21.79
N PHE A 39 -6.32 -14.67 -22.46
CA PHE A 39 -5.19 -15.34 -21.79
C PHE A 39 -4.20 -14.35 -21.18
N SER A 40 -4.18 -13.10 -21.64
CA SER A 40 -3.29 -12.06 -21.13
C SER A 40 -3.94 -10.69 -21.20
N GLY A 41 -3.59 -9.81 -20.26
CA GLY A 41 -3.88 -8.39 -20.37
C GLY A 41 -2.89 -7.72 -21.34
N ALA A 42 -3.41 -6.84 -22.21
CA ALA A 42 -2.58 -6.09 -23.15
C ALA A 42 -2.69 -4.59 -22.88
N PHE A 43 -1.55 -3.89 -22.86
CA PHE A 43 -1.46 -2.46 -22.61
C PHE A 43 -0.59 -1.79 -23.68
N SER A 44 -1.11 -0.74 -24.32
CA SER A 44 -0.41 -0.01 -25.38
C SER A 44 0.64 0.93 -24.78
N LEU A 45 1.87 0.83 -25.25
CA LEU A 45 2.95 1.74 -24.87
C LEU A 45 2.95 3.06 -25.68
N LYS A 46 1.91 3.32 -26.48
CA LYS A 46 1.80 4.53 -27.29
C LYS A 46 1.83 5.81 -26.43
N ALA A 47 1.33 5.77 -25.19
CA ALA A 47 1.33 6.92 -24.28
C ALA A 47 2.73 7.34 -23.81
N ILE A 48 3.71 6.43 -23.87
CA ILE A 48 5.09 6.68 -23.41
C ILE A 48 6.09 6.86 -24.57
N LYS A 49 5.62 7.00 -25.80
CA LYS A 49 6.46 7.13 -27.00
C LYS A 49 7.43 8.34 -26.98
N ASP A 50 7.10 9.36 -26.17
CA ASP A 50 7.88 10.59 -26.06
C ASP A 50 8.94 10.53 -24.93
N MET A 51 9.03 9.41 -24.19
CA MET A 51 10.11 9.16 -23.24
C MET A 51 11.40 8.84 -24.00
N GLU A 52 12.52 9.38 -23.54
CA GLU A 52 13.83 9.19 -24.16
C GLU A 52 14.40 7.79 -23.86
N ASP A 53 14.29 7.36 -22.61
CA ASP A 53 14.74 6.03 -22.16
C ASP A 53 13.72 5.45 -21.17
N PRO A 54 12.59 4.87 -21.67
CA PRO A 54 11.53 4.34 -20.82
C PRO A 54 12.00 3.11 -20.06
N VAL A 55 11.87 3.15 -18.73
CA VAL A 55 12.17 2.06 -17.80
C VAL A 55 10.89 1.53 -17.19
N LEU A 56 10.67 0.22 -17.25
CA LEU A 56 9.58 -0.43 -16.54
C LEU A 56 9.97 -0.65 -15.08
N LEU A 57 9.05 -0.33 -14.19
CA LEU A 57 9.11 -0.62 -12.77
C LEU A 57 8.03 -1.63 -12.42
N SER A 58 8.28 -2.47 -11.43
CA SER A 58 7.29 -3.43 -10.97
C SER A 58 7.33 -3.54 -9.44
N GLY A 59 6.15 -3.74 -8.86
CA GLY A 59 5.96 -4.06 -7.45
C GLY A 59 5.02 -5.25 -7.32
N THR A 60 5.35 -6.19 -6.45
CA THR A 60 4.49 -7.30 -6.08
C THR A 60 4.47 -7.43 -4.57
N ASP A 61 3.28 -7.54 -4.00
CA ASP A 61 3.10 -7.68 -2.56
C ASP A 61 1.70 -8.25 -2.28
N GLY A 62 1.46 -8.63 -1.03
CA GLY A 62 0.17 -9.08 -0.51
C GLY A 62 -0.34 -8.23 0.64
N CYS A 63 -1.50 -8.60 1.17
CA CYS A 63 -2.08 -7.91 2.33
C CYS A 63 -1.56 -8.44 3.67
N GLY A 64 -0.75 -9.49 3.64
CA GLY A 64 -0.28 -10.16 4.84
C GLY A 64 -1.41 -10.65 5.74
N THR A 65 -1.15 -10.79 7.03
CA THR A 65 -2.13 -11.35 7.98
C THR A 65 -3.27 -10.41 8.35
N LYS A 66 -3.33 -9.18 7.79
CA LYS A 66 -4.49 -8.27 7.87
C LYS A 66 -5.75 -8.92 7.30
N VAL A 67 -5.60 -9.77 6.27
CA VAL A 67 -6.68 -10.57 5.67
C VAL A 67 -7.52 -11.29 6.74
N LYS A 68 -6.90 -11.80 7.82
CA LYS A 68 -7.64 -12.51 8.88
C LYS A 68 -8.67 -11.63 9.59
N LEU A 69 -8.40 -10.33 9.71
CA LEU A 69 -9.37 -9.39 10.30
C LEU A 69 -10.55 -9.16 9.35
N ALA A 70 -10.29 -9.07 8.04
CA ALA A 70 -11.35 -8.97 7.03
C ALA A 70 -12.27 -10.18 7.06
N ILE A 71 -11.70 -11.39 7.23
CA ILE A 71 -12.44 -12.65 7.36
C ILE A 71 -13.30 -12.65 8.65
N ILE A 72 -12.74 -12.29 9.81
CA ILE A 72 -13.47 -12.25 11.08
C ILE A 72 -14.63 -11.25 11.05
N MET A 73 -14.40 -10.09 10.43
CA MET A 73 -15.40 -9.03 10.32
C MET A 73 -16.39 -9.22 9.17
N ASP A 74 -16.16 -10.22 8.32
CA ASP A 74 -16.89 -10.41 7.05
C ASP A 74 -16.95 -9.10 6.23
N LYS A 75 -15.81 -8.40 6.16
CA LYS A 75 -15.65 -7.13 5.46
C LYS A 75 -14.49 -7.23 4.47
N HIS A 76 -14.83 -7.41 3.20
CA HIS A 76 -13.86 -7.76 2.15
C HIS A 76 -13.60 -6.64 1.14
N ASP A 77 -14.39 -5.57 1.15
CA ASP A 77 -14.36 -4.50 0.15
C ASP A 77 -13.20 -3.49 0.30
N THR A 78 -12.42 -3.59 1.38
CA THR A 78 -11.29 -2.68 1.62
C THR A 78 -9.93 -3.35 1.48
N ILE A 79 -9.86 -4.68 1.69
CA ILE A 79 -8.57 -5.39 1.67
C ILE A 79 -7.89 -5.36 0.29
N GLY A 80 -8.67 -5.27 -0.79
CA GLY A 80 -8.15 -5.11 -2.15
C GLY A 80 -7.41 -3.79 -2.35
N ILE A 81 -7.83 -2.71 -1.64
CA ILE A 81 -7.10 -1.42 -1.64
C ILE A 81 -5.72 -1.61 -1.04
N ASP A 82 -5.59 -2.39 0.04
CA ASP A 82 -4.30 -2.68 0.66
C ASP A 82 -3.34 -3.38 -0.33
N ALA A 83 -3.81 -4.41 -1.04
CA ALA A 83 -3.00 -5.13 -2.02
C ALA A 83 -2.48 -4.20 -3.13
N VAL A 84 -3.36 -3.34 -3.66
CA VAL A 84 -2.96 -2.36 -4.68
C VAL A 84 -1.97 -1.36 -4.11
N ALA A 85 -2.26 -0.79 -2.94
CA ALA A 85 -1.43 0.24 -2.31
C ALA A 85 0.01 -0.25 -2.06
N MET A 86 0.17 -1.47 -1.55
CA MET A 86 1.49 -2.05 -1.29
C MET A 86 2.35 -2.13 -2.56
N CYS A 87 1.73 -2.47 -3.71
CA CYS A 87 2.45 -2.58 -4.98
C CYS A 87 2.68 -1.21 -5.67
N VAL A 88 1.63 -0.37 -5.78
CA VAL A 88 1.71 0.88 -6.55
C VAL A 88 2.50 1.96 -5.82
N ASN A 89 2.52 1.96 -4.49
CA ASN A 89 3.34 2.89 -3.72
C ASN A 89 4.83 2.63 -3.92
N ASP A 90 5.26 1.39 -4.09
CA ASP A 90 6.66 1.05 -4.39
C ASP A 90 7.06 1.55 -5.78
N VAL A 91 6.18 1.38 -6.77
CA VAL A 91 6.38 1.95 -8.11
C VAL A 91 6.49 3.48 -8.04
N ALA A 92 5.58 4.13 -7.32
CA ALA A 92 5.57 5.58 -7.14
C ALA A 92 6.78 6.08 -6.34
N CYS A 93 7.25 5.31 -5.35
CA CYS A 93 8.43 5.61 -4.55
C CYS A 93 9.71 5.72 -5.40
N ALA A 94 9.80 4.93 -6.47
CA ALA A 94 10.87 5.03 -7.46
C ALA A 94 10.66 6.17 -8.50
N GLY A 95 9.55 6.93 -8.37
CA GLY A 95 9.16 8.02 -9.26
C GLY A 95 8.29 7.61 -10.45
N GLY A 96 7.92 6.31 -10.54
CA GLY A 96 7.16 5.76 -11.66
C GLY A 96 5.67 6.07 -11.62
N GLU A 97 5.05 6.03 -12.80
CA GLU A 97 3.60 6.06 -12.98
C GLU A 97 3.09 4.62 -13.12
N PRO A 98 2.19 4.14 -12.24
CA PRO A 98 1.54 2.85 -12.40
C PRO A 98 0.72 2.81 -13.70
N LEU A 99 0.88 1.77 -14.50
CA LEU A 99 0.16 1.58 -15.76
C LEU A 99 -1.00 0.60 -15.58
N PHE A 100 -0.68 -0.58 -15.07
CA PHE A 100 -1.66 -1.63 -14.87
C PHE A 100 -1.34 -2.51 -13.65
N PHE A 101 -2.35 -3.24 -13.23
CA PHE A 101 -2.35 -4.13 -12.08
C PHE A 101 -2.92 -5.49 -12.46
N LEU A 102 -2.41 -6.53 -11.83
CA LEU A 102 -2.91 -7.89 -11.83
C LEU A 102 -3.06 -8.36 -10.39
N ASP A 103 -4.13 -9.08 -10.07
CA ASP A 103 -4.31 -9.70 -8.77
C ASP A 103 -4.23 -11.23 -8.84
N TYR A 104 -3.93 -11.84 -7.70
CA TYR A 104 -4.04 -13.28 -7.48
C TYR A 104 -4.76 -13.52 -6.17
N ILE A 105 -5.90 -14.20 -6.25
CA ILE A 105 -6.72 -14.59 -5.10
C ILE A 105 -6.66 -16.10 -4.95
N ALA A 106 -5.98 -16.59 -3.91
CA ALA A 106 -6.05 -17.98 -3.47
C ALA A 106 -7.15 -18.12 -2.42
N CYS A 107 -8.10 -19.02 -2.58
CA CYS A 107 -9.17 -19.23 -1.61
C CYS A 107 -9.41 -20.71 -1.34
N GLY A 108 -9.84 -21.05 -0.12
CA GLY A 108 -10.22 -22.43 0.21
C GLY A 108 -11.46 -22.86 -0.57
N LYS A 109 -12.40 -21.94 -0.77
CA LYS A 109 -13.61 -22.09 -1.55
C LYS A 109 -14.02 -20.78 -2.19
N ASN A 110 -14.47 -20.84 -3.44
CA ASN A 110 -14.97 -19.66 -4.14
C ASN A 110 -16.40 -19.33 -3.68
N TYR A 111 -16.54 -18.26 -2.91
CA TYR A 111 -17.81 -17.62 -2.60
C TYR A 111 -17.94 -16.38 -3.51
N PRO A 112 -18.77 -16.43 -4.58
CA PRO A 112 -18.77 -15.42 -5.66
C PRO A 112 -18.93 -14.00 -5.17
N GLU A 113 -19.82 -13.76 -4.22
CA GLU A 113 -20.08 -12.45 -3.66
C GLU A 113 -18.86 -11.92 -2.84
N LYS A 114 -18.19 -12.80 -2.06
CA LYS A 114 -16.98 -12.49 -1.31
C LYS A 114 -15.84 -12.12 -2.26
N ILE A 115 -15.59 -12.94 -3.28
CA ILE A 115 -14.57 -12.68 -4.31
C ILE A 115 -14.84 -11.36 -5.04
N ALA A 116 -16.10 -11.11 -5.43
CA ALA A 116 -16.47 -9.86 -6.08
C ALA A 116 -16.22 -8.63 -5.18
N MET A 117 -16.43 -8.73 -3.86
CA MET A 117 -16.12 -7.66 -2.92
C MET A 117 -14.61 -7.42 -2.78
N ILE A 118 -13.80 -8.47 -2.77
CA ILE A 118 -12.33 -8.34 -2.78
C ILE A 118 -11.88 -7.59 -4.03
N VAL A 119 -12.35 -8.03 -5.22
CA VAL A 119 -12.00 -7.39 -6.51
C VAL A 119 -12.55 -5.96 -6.60
N LYS A 120 -13.70 -5.67 -5.98
CA LYS A 120 -14.19 -4.29 -5.84
C LYS A 120 -13.15 -3.41 -5.14
N GLY A 121 -12.56 -3.89 -4.03
CA GLY A 121 -11.49 -3.19 -3.34
C GLY A 121 -10.24 -3.02 -4.20
N VAL A 122 -9.84 -4.06 -4.96
CA VAL A 122 -8.73 -3.97 -5.92
C VAL A 122 -9.01 -2.92 -6.99
N ALA A 123 -10.20 -2.94 -7.58
CA ALA A 123 -10.61 -1.96 -8.60
C ALA A 123 -10.62 -0.53 -8.04
N GLU A 124 -11.06 -0.33 -6.79
CA GLU A 124 -11.02 0.98 -6.16
C GLU A 124 -9.58 1.48 -5.95
N GLY A 125 -8.68 0.62 -5.45
CA GLY A 125 -7.26 0.92 -5.36
C GLY A 125 -6.63 1.28 -6.71
N CYS A 126 -7.01 0.56 -7.77
CA CYS A 126 -6.57 0.85 -9.14
C CYS A 126 -7.05 2.24 -9.62
N LYS A 127 -8.30 2.62 -9.34
CA LYS A 127 -8.80 3.98 -9.65
C LYS A 127 -8.06 5.06 -8.86
N MET A 128 -7.81 4.82 -7.58
CA MET A 128 -7.07 5.76 -6.74
C MET A 128 -5.65 5.99 -7.24
N SER A 129 -5.00 4.96 -7.77
CA SER A 129 -3.64 4.99 -8.34
C SER A 129 -3.59 5.33 -9.84
N GLU A 130 -4.74 5.57 -10.48
CA GLU A 130 -4.85 5.84 -11.92
C GLU A 130 -4.28 4.70 -12.79
N CYS A 131 -4.26 3.46 -12.31
CA CYS A 131 -3.83 2.29 -13.08
C CYS A 131 -5.02 1.41 -13.48
N ALA A 132 -4.85 0.58 -14.51
CA ALA A 132 -5.90 -0.30 -15.00
C ALA A 132 -5.77 -1.71 -14.40
N LEU A 133 -6.86 -2.28 -13.90
CA LEU A 133 -6.93 -3.72 -13.57
C LEU A 133 -7.20 -4.50 -14.86
N ILE A 134 -6.15 -5.08 -15.44
CA ILE A 134 -6.22 -5.69 -16.79
C ILE A 134 -6.34 -7.20 -16.79
N GLY A 135 -6.31 -7.84 -15.64
CA GLY A 135 -6.43 -9.28 -15.46
C GLY A 135 -6.17 -9.68 -14.03
N GLY A 136 -6.26 -10.95 -13.77
CA GLY A 136 -6.03 -11.57 -12.48
C GLY A 136 -6.36 -13.06 -12.52
N GLU A 137 -6.22 -13.71 -11.36
CA GLU A 137 -6.53 -15.12 -11.19
C GLU A 137 -7.26 -15.35 -9.86
N THR A 138 -8.25 -16.23 -9.86
CA THR A 138 -8.87 -16.73 -8.65
C THR A 138 -8.77 -18.25 -8.64
N ALA A 139 -8.02 -18.81 -7.70
CA ALA A 139 -7.77 -20.24 -7.59
C ALA A 139 -8.36 -20.82 -6.30
N GLU A 140 -9.18 -21.86 -6.43
CA GLU A 140 -9.64 -22.66 -5.28
C GLU A 140 -8.57 -23.66 -4.88
N HIS A 141 -8.32 -23.75 -3.57
CA HIS A 141 -7.32 -24.64 -2.96
C HIS A 141 -7.97 -25.58 -1.95
N PRO A 142 -8.89 -26.46 -2.38
CA PRO A 142 -9.59 -27.39 -1.49
C PRO A 142 -8.60 -28.31 -0.79
N GLY A 143 -8.73 -28.42 0.54
CA GLY A 143 -7.84 -29.25 1.34
C GLY A 143 -6.47 -28.63 1.65
N LEU A 144 -6.08 -27.54 0.98
CA LEU A 144 -4.87 -26.79 1.27
C LEU A 144 -5.16 -25.58 2.17
N MET A 145 -6.30 -24.94 1.98
CA MET A 145 -6.78 -23.82 2.80
C MET A 145 -8.14 -24.16 3.42
N PRO A 146 -8.46 -23.64 4.64
CA PRO A 146 -9.84 -23.66 5.15
C PRO A 146 -10.80 -22.99 4.17
N GLU A 147 -12.05 -23.48 4.08
CA GLU A 147 -13.03 -22.98 3.11
C GLU A 147 -13.27 -21.47 3.19
N GLU A 148 -13.24 -20.90 4.41
CA GLU A 148 -13.49 -19.46 4.63
C GLU A 148 -12.26 -18.59 4.42
N ASP A 149 -11.07 -19.17 4.36
CA ASP A 149 -9.83 -18.42 4.27
C ASP A 149 -9.48 -18.11 2.79
N TYR A 150 -8.79 -17.01 2.61
CA TYR A 150 -8.20 -16.60 1.33
C TYR A 150 -6.91 -15.84 1.58
N ASP A 151 -6.11 -15.74 0.54
CA ASP A 151 -4.97 -14.82 0.46
C ASP A 151 -5.08 -13.98 -0.81
N LEU A 152 -4.54 -12.76 -0.77
CA LEU A 152 -4.61 -11.80 -1.86
C LEU A 152 -3.24 -11.18 -2.06
N ALA A 153 -2.75 -11.30 -3.28
CA ALA A 153 -1.53 -10.65 -3.74
C ALA A 153 -1.79 -9.86 -5.02
N GLY A 154 -0.91 -8.93 -5.30
CA GLY A 154 -0.97 -8.10 -6.48
C GLY A 154 0.37 -7.95 -7.17
N PHE A 155 0.31 -7.52 -8.42
CA PHE A 155 1.45 -7.18 -9.24
C PHE A 155 1.14 -5.92 -10.04
N SER A 156 1.92 -4.86 -9.81
CA SER A 156 1.83 -3.60 -10.54
C SER A 156 2.99 -3.45 -11.50
N VAL A 157 2.71 -2.92 -12.67
CA VAL A 157 3.72 -2.45 -13.61
C VAL A 157 3.54 -0.95 -13.83
N GLY A 158 4.62 -0.23 -13.72
CA GLY A 158 4.68 1.21 -13.99
C GLY A 158 5.82 1.55 -14.92
N VAL A 159 5.93 2.82 -15.28
CA VAL A 159 6.93 3.33 -16.20
C VAL A 159 7.49 4.67 -15.73
N ILE A 160 8.73 4.93 -16.07
CA ILE A 160 9.41 6.20 -15.86
C ILE A 160 10.45 6.43 -16.95
N ASP A 161 10.74 7.67 -17.30
CA ASP A 161 11.95 7.98 -18.05
C ASP A 161 13.16 7.86 -17.11
N ARG A 162 14.24 7.19 -17.53
CA ARG A 162 15.42 6.92 -16.71
C ARG A 162 15.97 8.16 -16.00
N LYS A 163 15.98 9.30 -16.65
CA LYS A 163 16.45 10.58 -16.10
C LYS A 163 15.63 11.12 -14.93
N ASP A 164 14.37 10.67 -14.80
CA ASP A 164 13.41 11.11 -13.77
C ASP A 164 13.33 10.15 -12.59
N MET A 165 14.11 9.05 -12.59
CA MET A 165 14.08 8.06 -11.50
C MET A 165 14.54 8.66 -10.17
N ILE A 166 13.79 8.34 -9.12
CA ILE A 166 14.16 8.70 -7.75
C ILE A 166 15.09 7.62 -7.19
N THR A 167 16.37 7.93 -7.08
CA THR A 167 17.42 6.96 -6.71
C THR A 167 18.01 7.20 -5.32
N GLY A 168 17.77 8.36 -4.72
CA GLY A 168 18.36 8.75 -3.45
C GLY A 168 19.79 9.30 -3.53
N GLN A 169 20.45 9.15 -4.68
CA GLN A 169 21.88 9.52 -4.85
C GLN A 169 22.14 11.03 -4.72
N ASP A 170 21.13 11.87 -4.94
CA ASP A 170 21.23 13.32 -4.83
C ASP A 170 20.95 13.87 -3.43
N ILE A 171 20.65 12.99 -2.46
CA ILE A 171 20.43 13.40 -1.07
C ILE A 171 21.76 13.83 -0.46
N LYS A 172 21.76 14.98 0.20
CA LYS A 172 22.93 15.57 0.84
C LYS A 172 22.63 16.08 2.25
N ASP A 173 23.66 16.38 2.99
CA ASP A 173 23.56 17.03 4.29
C ASP A 173 22.73 18.33 4.20
N GLY A 174 21.79 18.50 5.11
CA GLY A 174 20.86 19.60 5.18
C GLY A 174 19.55 19.42 4.41
N ASP A 175 19.38 18.39 3.58
CA ASP A 175 18.11 18.15 2.90
C ASP A 175 16.99 17.86 3.90
N THR A 176 15.79 18.38 3.62
CA THR A 176 14.61 18.25 4.48
C THR A 176 13.91 16.92 4.23
N LEU A 177 13.51 16.25 5.30
CA LEU A 177 12.67 15.07 5.26
C LEU A 177 11.21 15.47 5.49
N VAL A 178 10.38 15.31 4.45
CA VAL A 178 8.93 15.55 4.48
C VAL A 178 8.22 14.22 4.54
N ALA A 179 7.36 14.04 5.53
CA ALA A 179 6.50 12.86 5.69
C ALA A 179 5.12 13.09 5.09
N ILE A 180 4.52 12.03 4.58
CA ILE A 180 3.11 11.94 4.27
C ILE A 180 2.45 11.00 5.29
N ALA A 181 1.38 11.47 5.92
CA ALA A 181 0.68 10.73 6.98
C ALA A 181 0.15 9.39 6.46
N SER A 182 0.17 8.37 7.33
CA SER A 182 -0.56 7.13 7.12
C SER A 182 -2.04 7.26 7.53
N SER A 183 -2.87 6.33 7.09
CA SER A 183 -4.28 6.21 7.55
C SER A 183 -4.39 5.46 8.88
N GLY A 184 -3.32 4.83 9.32
CA GLY A 184 -3.25 3.94 10.48
C GLY A 184 -2.12 2.93 10.29
N VAL A 185 -2.37 1.69 10.69
CA VAL A 185 -1.36 0.61 10.65
C VAL A 185 -0.97 0.22 9.22
N HIS A 186 -1.81 0.54 8.24
CA HIS A 186 -1.69 0.10 6.85
C HIS A 186 -1.86 -1.43 6.73
N SER A 187 -0.90 -2.12 6.10
CA SER A 187 -0.95 -3.56 5.90
C SER A 187 0.29 -4.30 6.44
N ASN A 188 1.05 -3.68 7.33
CA ASN A 188 2.28 -4.22 7.89
C ASN A 188 2.21 -4.41 9.41
N GLY A 189 2.96 -5.38 9.94
CA GLY A 189 3.01 -5.64 11.38
C GLY A 189 1.80 -6.38 11.94
N PHE A 190 0.88 -6.87 11.10
CA PHE A 190 -0.39 -7.48 11.54
C PHE A 190 -0.22 -8.81 12.30
N SER A 191 0.90 -9.51 12.17
CA SER A 191 1.18 -10.66 13.04
C SER A 191 1.31 -10.22 14.51
N LEU A 192 1.99 -9.08 14.76
CA LEU A 192 2.10 -8.49 16.09
C LEU A 192 0.77 -7.88 16.55
N VAL A 193 0.06 -7.14 15.68
CA VAL A 193 -1.29 -6.61 15.96
C VAL A 193 -2.21 -7.71 16.44
N ARG A 194 -2.27 -8.83 15.71
CA ARG A 194 -3.10 -9.99 16.08
C ARG A 194 -2.70 -10.62 17.40
N LYS A 195 -1.41 -10.61 17.72
CA LYS A 195 -0.94 -11.12 19.03
C LYS A 195 -1.33 -10.17 20.16
N VAL A 196 -1.21 -8.85 19.97
CA VAL A 196 -1.60 -7.84 20.96
C VAL A 196 -3.09 -7.89 21.26
N PHE A 197 -3.92 -8.08 20.24
CA PHE A 197 -5.38 -8.11 20.33
C PHE A 197 -5.96 -9.55 20.30
N GLU A 198 -5.18 -10.57 20.68
CA GLU A 198 -5.58 -11.98 20.56
C GLU A 198 -6.95 -12.28 21.19
N LYS A 199 -7.28 -11.61 22.30
CA LYS A 199 -8.58 -11.78 23.00
C LYS A 199 -9.74 -11.07 22.29
N GLU A 200 -9.44 -10.03 21.52
CA GLU A 200 -10.40 -9.23 20.75
C GLU A 200 -10.58 -9.73 19.31
N LEU A 201 -9.86 -10.80 18.89
CA LEU A 201 -10.00 -11.35 17.53
C LEU A 201 -11.27 -12.17 17.36
N THR A 202 -12.40 -11.59 17.72
CA THR A 202 -13.76 -12.06 17.45
C THR A 202 -14.55 -10.94 16.82
N LYS A 203 -15.68 -11.25 16.19
CA LYS A 203 -16.54 -10.22 15.59
C LYS A 203 -17.00 -9.20 16.65
N GLU A 204 -17.36 -9.65 17.83
CA GLU A 204 -17.78 -8.82 18.96
C GLU A 204 -16.62 -7.95 19.45
N GLY A 205 -15.44 -8.53 19.67
CA GLY A 205 -14.26 -7.81 20.16
C GLY A 205 -13.79 -6.73 19.19
N LEU A 206 -13.75 -7.04 17.89
CA LEU A 206 -13.40 -6.07 16.84
C LEU A 206 -14.50 -5.00 16.65
N SER A 207 -15.76 -5.28 16.99
CA SER A 207 -16.86 -4.32 16.95
C SER A 207 -16.93 -3.43 18.20
N THR A 208 -16.05 -3.63 19.19
CA THR A 208 -15.98 -2.79 20.38
C THR A 208 -15.49 -1.39 20.02
N TYR A 209 -16.26 -0.37 20.42
CA TYR A 209 -15.90 1.04 20.23
C TYR A 209 -14.89 1.48 21.29
N TYR A 210 -13.89 2.25 20.89
CA TYR A 210 -12.89 2.84 21.76
C TYR A 210 -12.89 4.37 21.59
N ASP A 211 -13.17 5.10 22.67
CA ASP A 211 -13.21 6.57 22.65
C ASP A 211 -11.89 7.19 22.15
N GLU A 212 -10.76 6.62 22.55
CA GLU A 212 -9.43 7.08 22.11
C GLU A 212 -9.18 6.90 20.61
N LEU A 213 -9.90 5.97 19.94
CA LEU A 213 -9.83 5.76 18.49
C LEU A 213 -10.92 6.54 17.73
N GLY A 214 -11.99 6.94 18.42
CA GLY A 214 -13.18 7.54 17.80
C GLY A 214 -13.94 6.59 16.87
N LYS A 215 -13.68 5.28 16.92
CA LYS A 215 -14.26 4.22 16.08
C LYS A 215 -14.09 2.86 16.74
N THR A 216 -14.64 1.81 16.12
CA THR A 216 -14.42 0.45 16.60
C THR A 216 -12.99 0.00 16.32
N LEU A 217 -12.53 -1.01 17.07
CA LEU A 217 -11.19 -1.59 16.87
C LEU A 217 -11.04 -2.15 15.43
N GLY A 218 -12.06 -2.84 14.94
CA GLY A 218 -12.08 -3.39 13.59
C GLY A 218 -11.99 -2.31 12.51
N GLU A 219 -12.74 -1.21 12.64
CA GLU A 219 -12.63 -0.06 11.73
C GLU A 219 -11.23 0.55 11.74
N ALA A 220 -10.63 0.72 12.92
CA ALA A 220 -9.28 1.27 13.03
C ALA A 220 -8.21 0.37 12.40
N LEU A 221 -8.34 -0.95 12.57
CA LEU A 221 -7.38 -1.92 12.05
C LEU A 221 -7.60 -2.29 10.58
N LEU A 222 -8.83 -2.20 10.07
CA LEU A 222 -9.16 -2.43 8.66
C LEU A 222 -9.11 -1.17 7.81
N GLU A 223 -8.76 -0.01 8.40
CA GLU A 223 -8.52 1.21 7.61
C GLU A 223 -7.55 0.90 6.47
N PRO A 224 -7.91 1.17 5.19
CA PRO A 224 -7.06 0.83 4.06
C PRO A 224 -5.73 1.59 4.06
N THR A 225 -4.71 0.95 3.53
CA THR A 225 -3.43 1.58 3.21
C THR A 225 -3.64 2.75 2.24
N ARG A 226 -3.05 3.91 2.53
CA ARG A 226 -3.10 5.07 1.62
C ARG A 226 -2.33 4.80 0.34
N ILE A 227 -2.84 5.34 -0.76
CA ILE A 227 -2.20 5.32 -2.07
C ILE A 227 -1.64 6.71 -2.36
N TYR A 228 -0.32 6.84 -2.43
CA TYR A 228 0.39 8.11 -2.51
C TYR A 228 0.70 8.57 -3.93
N VAL A 229 0.28 7.83 -4.94
CA VAL A 229 0.56 8.10 -6.37
C VAL A 229 0.20 9.53 -6.76
N LYS A 230 -1.02 10.00 -6.42
CA LYS A 230 -1.49 11.36 -6.74
C LYS A 230 -0.71 12.44 -6.00
N ALA A 231 -0.34 12.19 -4.74
CA ALA A 231 0.45 13.13 -3.93
C ALA A 231 1.84 13.33 -4.54
N LEU A 232 2.55 12.25 -4.89
CA LEU A 232 3.85 12.33 -5.54
C LEU A 232 3.78 13.00 -6.92
N LYS A 233 2.75 12.68 -7.69
CA LYS A 233 2.48 13.33 -8.99
C LYS A 233 2.24 14.84 -8.84
N SER A 234 1.55 15.28 -7.76
CA SER A 234 1.34 16.69 -7.44
C SER A 234 2.65 17.41 -7.10
N VAL A 235 3.52 16.79 -6.29
CA VAL A 235 4.85 17.32 -5.98
C VAL A 235 5.68 17.51 -7.25
N LYS A 236 5.71 16.51 -8.13
CA LYS A 236 6.40 16.58 -9.42
C LYS A 236 5.84 17.67 -10.31
N LYS A 237 4.50 17.81 -10.40
CA LYS A 237 3.83 18.89 -11.15
C LYS A 237 4.13 20.28 -10.60
N ALA A 238 4.33 20.43 -9.29
CA ALA A 238 4.78 21.66 -8.67
C ALA A 238 6.23 22.01 -9.01
N GLY A 239 6.96 21.17 -9.76
CA GLY A 239 8.35 21.39 -10.15
C GLY A 239 9.34 21.18 -9.01
N VAL A 240 8.99 20.38 -8.01
CA VAL A 240 9.90 19.97 -6.94
C VAL A 240 10.66 18.72 -7.37
N LYS A 241 11.98 18.74 -7.20
CA LYS A 241 12.81 17.55 -7.36
C LYS A 241 12.78 16.73 -6.08
N ILE A 242 12.14 15.56 -6.12
CA ILE A 242 12.22 14.56 -5.06
C ILE A 242 13.56 13.85 -5.22
N LYS A 243 14.49 14.04 -4.28
CA LYS A 243 15.83 13.44 -4.31
C LYS A 243 15.83 11.99 -3.84
N GLY A 244 14.95 11.66 -2.90
CA GLY A 244 14.74 10.32 -2.38
C GLY A 244 13.34 10.14 -1.88
N CYS A 245 12.86 8.90 -1.89
CA CYS A 245 11.54 8.54 -1.41
C CYS A 245 11.62 7.20 -0.70
N SER A 246 10.92 7.05 0.41
CA SER A 246 10.85 5.82 1.18
C SER A 246 9.40 5.49 1.53
N HIS A 247 8.91 4.35 1.08
CA HIS A 247 7.62 3.78 1.49
C HIS A 247 7.81 3.06 2.83
N ILE A 248 7.09 3.49 3.86
CA ILE A 248 7.24 2.93 5.22
C ILE A 248 6.34 1.71 5.39
N THR A 249 6.92 0.55 5.24
CA THR A 249 6.28 -0.77 5.31
C THR A 249 6.81 -1.59 6.50
N GLY A 250 6.84 -2.92 6.42
CA GLY A 250 7.47 -3.77 7.42
C GLY A 250 8.93 -3.40 7.65
N GLY A 251 9.38 -3.45 8.90
CA GLY A 251 10.70 -2.92 9.30
C GLY A 251 10.68 -1.44 9.71
N GLY A 252 9.52 -0.75 9.53
CA GLY A 252 9.29 0.61 10.01
C GLY A 252 10.32 1.63 9.52
N PHE A 253 10.67 2.59 10.37
CA PHE A 253 11.62 3.65 10.00
C PHE A 253 13.04 3.12 9.84
N TYR A 254 13.47 2.21 10.72
CA TYR A 254 14.86 1.76 10.78
C TYR A 254 15.30 0.96 9.55
N GLU A 255 14.39 0.24 8.91
CA GLU A 255 14.73 -0.55 7.72
C GLU A 255 14.37 0.17 6.40
N ASN A 256 13.31 1.00 6.38
CA ASN A 256 12.86 1.60 5.13
C ASN A 256 13.55 2.93 4.81
N ILE A 257 13.68 3.87 5.76
CA ILE A 257 14.29 5.17 5.48
C ILE A 257 15.73 5.04 4.95
N PRO A 258 16.60 4.15 5.49
CA PRO A 258 17.97 4.00 4.96
C PRO A 258 18.04 3.53 3.51
N ARG A 259 17.00 2.86 2.98
CA ARG A 259 17.00 2.39 1.58
C ARG A 259 17.12 3.54 0.56
N MET A 260 16.56 4.71 0.90
CA MET A 260 16.65 5.88 0.00
C MET A 260 17.95 6.69 0.18
N LEU A 261 18.72 6.46 1.27
CA LEU A 261 19.88 7.27 1.59
C LEU A 261 21.15 6.78 0.83
N PRO A 262 21.99 7.68 0.33
CA PRO A 262 23.32 7.31 -0.15
C PRO A 262 24.26 7.05 1.03
N ASP A 263 25.43 6.48 0.73
CA ASP A 263 26.48 6.30 1.73
C ASP A 263 26.98 7.65 2.25
N GLY A 264 27.29 7.72 3.55
CA GLY A 264 27.72 8.96 4.22
C GLY A 264 26.59 9.89 4.62
N ILE A 265 25.34 9.52 4.41
CA ILE A 265 24.16 10.28 4.82
C ILE A 265 23.30 9.46 5.78
N ARG A 266 22.82 10.12 6.82
CA ARG A 266 21.93 9.60 7.86
C ARG A 266 20.65 10.43 7.93
N ALA A 267 19.52 9.82 8.27
CA ALA A 267 18.29 10.53 8.59
C ALA A 267 18.20 10.84 10.09
N GLU A 268 17.97 12.09 10.46
CA GLU A 268 17.53 12.49 11.78
C GLU A 268 16.03 12.76 11.75
N VAL A 269 15.24 11.97 12.48
CA VAL A 269 13.78 12.06 12.56
C VAL A 269 13.39 12.52 13.96
N LYS A 270 12.58 13.58 14.02
CA LYS A 270 12.02 14.12 15.27
C LYS A 270 10.65 13.51 15.53
N LYS A 271 10.54 12.65 16.52
CA LYS A 271 9.30 11.92 16.84
C LYS A 271 8.16 12.80 17.35
N ASP A 272 8.48 13.97 17.89
CA ASP A 272 7.51 14.96 18.39
C ASP A 272 7.09 16.00 17.34
N SER A 273 7.59 15.88 16.09
CA SER A 273 7.23 16.78 14.98
C SER A 273 5.80 16.58 14.45
N TYR A 274 5.12 15.54 14.88
CA TYR A 274 3.75 15.23 14.50
C TYR A 274 3.00 14.50 15.62
N GLU A 275 1.68 14.50 15.55
CA GLU A 275 0.86 13.77 16.50
C GLU A 275 0.82 12.28 16.14
N LEU A 276 1.29 11.43 17.06
CA LEU A 276 1.24 9.98 16.90
C LEU A 276 -0.22 9.50 16.97
N PRO A 277 -0.74 8.80 15.95
CA PRO A 277 -2.11 8.30 15.97
C PRO A 277 -2.39 7.36 17.14
N ALA A 278 -3.60 7.45 17.70
CA ALA A 278 -4.00 6.74 18.92
C ALA A 278 -3.83 5.23 18.85
N ILE A 279 -4.01 4.63 17.66
CA ILE A 279 -3.85 3.17 17.47
C ILE A 279 -2.43 2.70 17.82
N PHE A 280 -1.38 3.48 17.54
CA PHE A 280 0.00 3.12 17.89
C PHE A 280 0.25 3.26 19.39
N LYS A 281 -0.33 4.27 20.04
CA LYS A 281 -0.29 4.42 21.51
C LYS A 281 -0.99 3.23 22.18
N MET A 282 -2.12 2.80 21.64
CA MET A 282 -2.86 1.63 22.13
C MET A 282 -2.06 0.33 21.95
N LEU A 283 -1.46 0.11 20.78
CA LEU A 283 -0.62 -1.06 20.49
C LEU A 283 0.56 -1.14 21.46
N ALA A 284 1.31 -0.02 21.63
CA ALA A 284 2.45 0.03 22.54
C ALA A 284 2.05 -0.29 24.00
N ARG A 285 0.99 0.36 24.49
CA ARG A 285 0.47 0.16 25.84
C ARG A 285 -0.06 -1.26 26.07
N LYS A 286 -0.92 -1.75 25.19
CA LYS A 286 -1.58 -3.05 25.33
C LYS A 286 -0.62 -4.22 25.12
N GLY A 287 0.31 -4.08 24.17
CA GLY A 287 1.33 -5.08 23.87
C GLY A 287 2.57 -4.97 24.76
N ASN A 288 2.67 -3.94 25.60
CA ASN A 288 3.90 -3.61 26.35
C ASN A 288 5.13 -3.61 25.41
N ILE A 289 5.00 -2.95 24.26
CA ILE A 289 6.02 -2.92 23.22
C ILE A 289 6.91 -1.71 23.43
N GLU A 290 8.22 -1.95 23.47
CA GLU A 290 9.21 -0.86 23.60
C GLU A 290 9.19 0.07 22.38
N GLU A 291 9.46 1.37 22.59
CA GLU A 291 9.42 2.40 21.57
C GLU A 291 10.26 2.04 20.32
N GLN A 292 11.49 1.56 20.54
CA GLN A 292 12.35 1.16 19.42
C GLN A 292 11.71 0.06 18.57
N MET A 293 11.08 -0.94 19.20
CA MET A 293 10.38 -2.01 18.49
C MET A 293 9.16 -1.50 17.74
N MET A 294 8.43 -0.50 18.29
CA MET A 294 7.32 0.15 17.59
C MET A 294 7.79 0.78 16.28
N TYR A 295 8.89 1.57 16.31
CA TYR A 295 9.48 2.19 15.12
C TYR A 295 10.17 1.20 14.17
N ASN A 296 10.49 0.00 14.63
CA ASN A 296 11.04 -1.08 13.81
C ASN A 296 9.96 -1.98 13.18
N THR A 297 8.72 -1.92 13.67
CA THR A 297 7.63 -2.80 13.19
C THR A 297 6.58 -2.03 12.39
N PHE A 298 6.24 -0.83 12.85
CA PHE A 298 5.10 -0.06 12.36
C PHE A 298 5.53 1.24 11.67
N ASN A 299 4.63 1.77 10.85
CA ASN A 299 4.83 3.06 10.16
C ASN A 299 4.70 4.28 11.10
N MET A 300 4.26 4.10 12.33
CA MET A 300 4.13 5.13 13.37
C MET A 300 3.40 6.40 12.91
N GLY A 301 2.41 6.26 12.02
CA GLY A 301 1.63 7.39 11.49
C GLY A 301 2.22 8.06 10.24
N VAL A 302 3.31 7.53 9.71
CA VAL A 302 3.99 8.01 8.49
C VAL A 302 4.03 6.91 7.45
N GLY A 303 3.35 7.09 6.32
CA GLY A 303 3.35 6.07 5.27
C GLY A 303 4.43 6.27 4.21
N MET A 304 4.89 7.51 4.02
CA MET A 304 5.94 7.82 3.04
C MET A 304 6.81 8.98 3.51
N VAL A 305 8.09 8.93 3.18
CA VAL A 305 9.07 9.98 3.50
C VAL A 305 9.77 10.43 2.22
N LEU A 306 9.81 11.73 1.98
CA LEU A 306 10.48 12.36 0.85
C LEU A 306 11.69 13.15 1.32
N ALA A 307 12.80 13.05 0.62
CA ALA A 307 13.95 13.94 0.78
C ALA A 307 13.92 15.01 -0.32
N VAL A 308 13.90 16.28 0.08
CA VAL A 308 13.83 17.43 -0.82
C VAL A 308 14.82 18.51 -0.41
N ASP A 309 15.09 19.46 -1.32
CA ASP A 309 15.85 20.65 -0.95
C ASP A 309 15.10 21.44 0.13
N PRO A 310 15.78 22.01 1.13
CA PRO A 310 15.14 22.81 2.18
C PRO A 310 14.27 23.95 1.63
N ALA A 311 14.68 24.56 0.53
CA ALA A 311 13.91 25.63 -0.13
C ALA A 311 12.59 25.16 -0.75
N ASP A 312 12.46 23.86 -1.03
CA ASP A 312 11.25 23.25 -1.62
C ASP A 312 10.34 22.59 -0.57
N ALA A 313 10.70 22.58 0.72
CA ALA A 313 9.94 21.86 1.75
C ALA A 313 8.48 22.34 1.86
N ASP A 314 8.26 23.65 1.98
CA ASP A 314 6.91 24.24 2.09
C ASP A 314 6.08 23.97 0.83
N LYS A 315 6.71 24.09 -0.34
CA LYS A 315 6.08 23.82 -1.63
C LYS A 315 5.69 22.34 -1.77
N THR A 316 6.53 21.45 -1.27
CA THR A 316 6.25 20.00 -1.22
C THR A 316 5.02 19.70 -0.35
N ILE A 317 4.98 20.29 0.86
CA ILE A 317 3.86 20.14 1.79
C ILE A 317 2.57 20.68 1.16
N ALA A 318 2.63 21.86 0.57
CA ALA A 318 1.47 22.47 -0.08
C ALA A 318 0.92 21.59 -1.22
N ALA A 319 1.79 21.07 -2.09
CA ALA A 319 1.40 20.19 -3.20
C ALA A 319 0.77 18.86 -2.72
N ILE A 320 1.29 18.29 -1.64
CA ILE A 320 0.74 17.06 -1.04
C ILE A 320 -0.62 17.34 -0.42
N ASN A 321 -0.76 18.44 0.33
CA ASN A 321 -2.03 18.83 0.96
C ASN A 321 -3.11 19.13 -0.09
N GLU A 322 -2.75 19.77 -1.20
CA GLU A 322 -3.64 20.03 -2.33
C GLU A 322 -4.13 18.73 -3.00
N ALA A 323 -3.31 17.69 -2.98
CA ALA A 323 -3.70 16.34 -3.43
C ALA A 323 -4.61 15.58 -2.43
N GLY A 324 -4.94 16.18 -1.28
CA GLY A 324 -5.83 15.61 -0.27
C GLY A 324 -5.13 14.78 0.81
N GLU A 325 -3.80 14.77 0.84
CA GLU A 325 -3.00 14.08 1.85
C GLU A 325 -2.42 15.06 2.87
N LYS A 326 -2.13 14.58 4.08
CA LYS A 326 -1.49 15.40 5.12
C LYS A 326 0.02 15.21 5.09
N ALA A 327 0.78 16.31 4.98
CA ALA A 327 2.24 16.29 5.00
C ALA A 327 2.82 17.23 6.07
N PHE A 328 4.02 16.90 6.54
CA PHE A 328 4.74 17.67 7.54
C PHE A 328 6.24 17.37 7.48
N VAL A 329 7.07 18.30 7.97
CA VAL A 329 8.51 18.04 8.12
C VAL A 329 8.72 17.11 9.32
N ILE A 330 9.46 16.01 9.13
CA ILE A 330 9.79 15.08 10.22
C ILE A 330 11.26 15.14 10.63
N GLY A 331 12.10 15.83 9.87
CA GLY A 331 13.52 15.87 10.16
C GLY A 331 14.37 16.32 8.99
N LYS A 332 15.60 15.86 8.95
CA LYS A 332 16.57 16.22 7.92
C LYS A 332 17.55 15.09 7.64
N ALA A 333 18.17 15.13 6.48
CA ALA A 333 19.36 14.35 6.17
C ALA A 333 20.59 15.05 6.79
N VAL A 334 21.50 14.27 7.36
CA VAL A 334 22.76 14.77 7.96
C VAL A 334 23.93 13.91 7.52
N ALA A 335 25.13 14.49 7.47
CA ALA A 335 26.34 13.73 7.25
C ALA A 335 26.57 12.73 8.39
N GLY A 336 26.87 11.48 8.05
CA GLY A 336 27.09 10.40 9.02
C GLY A 336 27.00 9.02 8.41
N GLU A 337 27.17 8.00 9.25
CA GLU A 337 26.98 6.61 8.84
C GLU A 337 25.54 6.39 8.44
N LYS A 338 25.31 5.72 7.30
CA LYS A 338 24.00 5.43 6.75
C LYS A 338 23.08 4.77 7.79
N GLY A 339 21.91 5.35 8.00
CA GLY A 339 20.95 4.86 8.99
C GLY A 339 19.90 5.89 9.35
N VAL A 340 19.19 5.64 10.45
CA VAL A 340 18.17 6.52 11.01
C VAL A 340 18.44 6.75 12.50
N THR A 341 18.28 7.97 12.95
CA THR A 341 18.15 8.34 14.37
C THR A 341 16.74 8.89 14.60
N VAL A 342 16.01 8.30 15.52
CA VAL A 342 14.70 8.79 15.99
C VAL A 342 14.92 9.44 17.36
N CYS A 343 14.67 10.74 17.49
CA CYS A 343 14.99 11.53 18.68
C CYS A 343 13.78 12.39 19.13
#